data_2996369884379ffe0004829a5e5b55b0
#
_entry.id   2996369884379ffe0004829a5e5b55b0
#
_cell.length_a   1.000
_cell.length_b   1.000
_cell.length_c   1.000
_cell.angle_alpha   90.00
_cell.angle_beta   90.00
_cell.angle_gamma   90.00
#
_symmetry.space_group_name_H-M   'P 1'
#
loop_
_entity.id
_entity.type
_entity.pdbx_description
1 polymer ?
#
loop_
_entity_poly.entity_id
_entity_poly.type
_entity_poly.pdbx_seq_one_letter_code
_entity_poly.pdbx_strand_id
1 'polypeptide(L)'
;MISDTKIIEIFCNLDDFMKEFDAVLTKNSISDTSLPKKRNRKSKMSKSEVMTIMVIFHLKSHRNLKHFYLYYVSKHMDDYFPDLVSYNRFVELQKSVIQPLAVYLKLYGLGKCSGISFIDSTALKVCHYKREKQNKVFQGIAEKSYGTLGWFYGFKLHLVSNDKGQIVDFLITKANVDDRYPLKNKNFHDKIFGKIYGDKGYLGKDLFDKLFVDGIHLVTKLRKNMKKKALDFMDKIYLRKRAIIESVNDVLKNTCQIEHSRHRSFNNFLGNLIAGLTAYSFLEKKPSIKIQRFLPNIGIS
;
A
#
# COMPACT_ATOMS: atom_id res chain seq x y z
N MET A 1 5.22 4.91 -21.04
CA MET A 1 4.03 4.16 -21.51
C MET A 1 4.18 2.74 -20.98
N ILE A 2 3.13 2.09 -20.44
CA ILE A 2 3.23 0.68 -20.04
C ILE A 2 3.27 -0.14 -21.34
N SER A 3 4.26 -1.04 -21.46
CA SER A 3 4.38 -1.93 -22.62
C SER A 3 3.33 -3.06 -22.57
N ASP A 4 3.02 -3.62 -23.72
CA ASP A 4 2.13 -4.77 -23.86
C ASP A 4 2.64 -5.97 -23.06
N THR A 5 3.95 -6.20 -23.11
CA THR A 5 4.62 -7.22 -22.29
C THR A 5 4.33 -7.04 -20.80
N LYS A 6 4.28 -5.79 -20.32
CA LYS A 6 4.01 -5.53 -18.90
C LYS A 6 2.54 -5.77 -18.52
N ILE A 7 1.61 -5.52 -19.46
CA ILE A 7 0.19 -5.85 -19.26
C ILE A 7 0.01 -7.35 -19.13
N ILE A 8 0.63 -8.11 -20.05
CA ILE A 8 0.60 -9.59 -20.03
C ILE A 8 1.25 -10.14 -18.76
N GLU A 9 2.42 -9.60 -18.37
CA GLU A 9 3.10 -9.98 -17.12
C GLU A 9 2.19 -9.82 -15.90
N ILE A 10 1.52 -8.66 -15.77
CA ILE A 10 0.61 -8.40 -14.65
C ILE A 10 -0.56 -9.38 -14.67
N PHE A 11 -1.16 -9.61 -15.84
CA PHE A 11 -2.27 -10.53 -15.97
C PHE A 11 -1.86 -11.97 -15.61
N CYS A 12 -0.75 -12.48 -16.14
CA CYS A 12 -0.27 -13.82 -15.83
C CYS A 12 0.00 -14.01 -14.34
N ASN A 13 0.68 -13.06 -13.70
CA ASN A 13 0.94 -13.12 -12.25
C ASN A 13 -0.36 -13.17 -11.43
N LEU A 14 -1.35 -12.37 -11.79
CA LEU A 14 -2.63 -12.32 -11.08
C LEU A 14 -3.50 -13.54 -11.38
N ASP A 15 -3.43 -14.10 -12.59
CA ASP A 15 -4.21 -15.26 -13.02
C ASP A 15 -3.69 -16.55 -12.39
N ASP A 16 -2.37 -16.74 -12.37
CA ASP A 16 -1.75 -17.88 -11.71
C ASP A 16 -2.03 -17.86 -10.20
N PHE A 17 -1.91 -16.70 -9.57
CA PHE A 17 -2.33 -16.54 -8.17
C PHE A 17 -3.81 -16.88 -7.96
N MET A 18 -4.70 -16.40 -8.84
CA MET A 18 -6.14 -16.66 -8.69
C MET A 18 -6.50 -18.12 -8.83
N LYS A 19 -5.82 -18.88 -9.72
CA LYS A 19 -5.98 -20.34 -9.84
C LYS A 19 -5.63 -21.03 -8.52
N GLU A 20 -4.48 -20.68 -7.93
CA GLU A 20 -4.04 -21.24 -6.64
C GLU A 20 -5.00 -20.83 -5.51
N PHE A 21 -5.39 -19.56 -5.44
CA PHE A 21 -6.28 -19.01 -4.42
C PHE A 21 -7.65 -19.70 -4.45
N ASP A 22 -8.27 -19.85 -5.63
CA ASP A 22 -9.57 -20.51 -5.78
C ASP A 22 -9.47 -22.02 -5.46
N ALA A 23 -8.35 -22.69 -5.77
CA ALA A 23 -8.10 -24.09 -5.40
C ALA A 23 -8.02 -24.26 -3.87
N VAL A 24 -7.32 -23.37 -3.17
CA VAL A 24 -7.24 -23.37 -1.69
C VAL A 24 -8.61 -23.13 -1.06
N LEU A 25 -9.37 -22.16 -1.57
CA LEU A 25 -10.73 -21.91 -1.09
C LEU A 25 -11.64 -23.11 -1.27
N THR A 26 -11.57 -23.77 -2.41
CA THR A 26 -12.39 -24.96 -2.70
C THR A 26 -12.06 -26.11 -1.75
N LYS A 27 -10.78 -26.37 -1.48
CA LYS A 27 -10.34 -27.41 -0.52
C LYS A 27 -10.80 -27.13 0.93
N ASN A 28 -10.85 -25.86 1.32
CA ASN A 28 -11.19 -25.45 2.68
C ASN A 28 -12.64 -25.02 2.84
N SER A 29 -13.45 -25.03 1.79
CA SER A 29 -14.89 -24.78 1.88
C SER A 29 -15.58 -25.95 2.55
N ILE A 30 -15.94 -25.78 3.82
CA ILE A 30 -16.94 -26.64 4.48
C ILE A 30 -18.26 -26.36 3.77
N SER A 31 -18.80 -27.36 3.08
CA SER A 31 -20.12 -27.26 2.46
C SER A 31 -21.18 -27.14 3.55
N ASP A 32 -21.51 -25.91 3.93
CA ASP A 32 -22.68 -25.66 4.77
C ASP A 32 -23.90 -25.87 3.90
N THR A 33 -24.47 -27.09 4.02
CA THR A 33 -25.66 -27.53 3.28
C THR A 33 -26.95 -26.81 3.70
N SER A 34 -26.89 -25.99 4.77
CA SER A 34 -28.03 -25.26 5.33
C SER A 34 -28.32 -23.92 4.61
N LEU A 35 -27.40 -23.39 3.84
CA LEU A 35 -27.57 -22.12 3.14
C LEU A 35 -28.18 -22.33 1.74
N PRO A 36 -29.17 -21.51 1.34
CA PRO A 36 -29.77 -21.61 0.01
C PRO A 36 -28.68 -21.40 -1.07
N LYS A 37 -28.59 -22.34 -2.01
CA LYS A 37 -27.67 -22.27 -3.14
C LYS A 37 -27.87 -20.98 -3.91
N LYS A 38 -26.99 -20.00 -3.76
CA LYS A 38 -27.00 -18.80 -4.59
C LYS A 38 -26.77 -19.19 -6.04
N ARG A 39 -27.65 -18.70 -6.93
CA ARG A 39 -27.53 -18.92 -8.38
C ARG A 39 -26.24 -18.28 -8.88
N ASN A 40 -25.21 -19.09 -9.11
CA ASN A 40 -23.85 -18.64 -9.44
C ASN A 40 -23.69 -18.59 -10.97
N ARG A 41 -24.24 -17.55 -11.62
CA ARG A 41 -23.92 -17.30 -13.03
C ARG A 41 -22.49 -16.74 -13.10
N LYS A 42 -21.61 -17.49 -13.80
CA LYS A 42 -20.24 -17.00 -14.05
C LYS A 42 -20.28 -15.62 -14.71
N SER A 43 -19.43 -14.71 -14.24
CA SER A 43 -19.24 -13.43 -14.90
C SER A 43 -18.52 -13.65 -16.23
N LYS A 44 -18.80 -12.80 -17.26
CA LYS A 44 -18.04 -12.81 -18.51
C LYS A 44 -16.57 -12.46 -18.23
N MET A 45 -16.32 -11.41 -17.46
CA MET A 45 -14.96 -11.07 -17.00
C MET A 45 -14.53 -11.98 -15.86
N SER A 46 -13.31 -12.48 -15.94
CA SER A 46 -12.62 -13.21 -14.87
C SER A 46 -12.22 -12.26 -13.72
N LYS A 47 -11.94 -12.83 -12.54
CA LYS A 47 -11.41 -12.06 -11.42
C LYS A 47 -10.03 -11.49 -11.74
N SER A 48 -9.20 -12.25 -12.47
CA SER A 48 -7.86 -11.86 -12.90
C SER A 48 -7.90 -10.64 -13.83
N GLU A 49 -8.82 -10.59 -14.80
CA GLU A 49 -9.02 -9.43 -15.66
C GLU A 49 -9.43 -8.18 -14.87
N VAL A 50 -10.37 -8.32 -13.93
CA VAL A 50 -10.81 -7.22 -13.07
C VAL A 50 -9.63 -6.68 -12.25
N MET A 51 -8.84 -7.54 -11.61
CA MET A 51 -7.66 -7.17 -10.84
C MET A 51 -6.61 -6.46 -11.72
N THR A 52 -6.36 -7.00 -12.92
CA THR A 52 -5.41 -6.43 -13.89
C THR A 52 -5.81 -5.03 -14.30
N ILE A 53 -7.07 -4.79 -14.65
CA ILE A 53 -7.57 -3.45 -15.00
C ILE A 53 -7.43 -2.48 -13.83
N MET A 54 -7.72 -2.93 -12.59
CA MET A 54 -7.53 -2.11 -11.40
C MET A 54 -6.07 -1.71 -11.19
N VAL A 55 -5.12 -2.62 -11.39
CA VAL A 55 -3.68 -2.35 -11.25
C VAL A 55 -3.20 -1.41 -12.37
N ILE A 56 -3.59 -1.66 -13.63
CA ILE A 56 -3.19 -0.81 -14.77
C ILE A 56 -3.73 0.61 -14.63
N PHE A 57 -4.92 0.80 -14.07
CA PHE A 57 -5.48 2.13 -13.78
C PHE A 57 -4.50 2.99 -12.99
N HIS A 58 -3.87 2.42 -11.97
CA HIS A 58 -2.89 3.11 -11.13
C HIS A 58 -1.53 3.27 -11.81
N LEU A 59 -1.06 2.24 -12.52
CA LEU A 59 0.22 2.30 -13.24
C LEU A 59 0.22 3.35 -14.36
N LYS A 60 -0.95 3.61 -14.95
CA LYS A 60 -1.12 4.66 -15.96
C LYS A 60 -1.48 6.03 -15.36
N SER A 61 -1.41 6.18 -14.04
CA SER A 61 -1.65 7.43 -13.31
C SER A 61 -3.01 8.08 -13.60
N HIS A 62 -4.01 7.28 -13.96
CA HIS A 62 -5.35 7.80 -14.20
C HIS A 62 -6.04 8.20 -12.89
N ARG A 63 -6.85 9.28 -12.95
CA ARG A 63 -7.58 9.80 -11.78
C ARG A 63 -9.07 9.45 -11.79
N ASN A 64 -9.63 9.19 -12.95
CA ASN A 64 -11.05 8.92 -13.13
C ASN A 64 -11.26 7.51 -13.68
N LEU A 65 -11.67 6.59 -12.81
CA LEU A 65 -11.86 5.19 -13.17
C LEU A 65 -12.92 5.00 -14.26
N LYS A 66 -14.03 5.77 -14.21
CA LYS A 66 -15.08 5.67 -15.23
C LYS A 66 -14.55 6.07 -16.60
N HIS A 67 -13.82 7.19 -16.67
CA HIS A 67 -13.20 7.65 -17.91
C HIS A 67 -12.17 6.65 -18.43
N PHE A 68 -11.30 6.14 -17.54
CA PHE A 68 -10.32 5.12 -17.89
C PHE A 68 -10.98 3.87 -18.47
N TYR A 69 -12.00 3.34 -17.80
CA TYR A 69 -12.68 2.12 -18.23
C TYR A 69 -13.41 2.31 -19.58
N LEU A 70 -14.20 3.39 -19.73
CA LEU A 70 -15.05 3.62 -20.90
C LEU A 70 -14.28 4.12 -22.14
N TYR A 71 -13.16 4.84 -21.96
CA TYR A 71 -12.45 5.46 -23.09
C TYR A 71 -11.06 4.90 -23.33
N TYR A 72 -10.42 4.32 -22.31
CA TYR A 72 -9.11 3.75 -22.51
C TYR A 72 -9.19 2.22 -22.62
N VAL A 73 -9.76 1.53 -21.62
CA VAL A 73 -9.84 0.07 -21.66
C VAL A 73 -10.68 -0.42 -22.83
N SER A 74 -11.88 0.14 -23.02
CA SER A 74 -12.79 -0.32 -24.09
C SER A 74 -12.37 0.03 -25.51
N LYS A 75 -11.42 0.98 -25.71
CA LYS A 75 -11.00 1.42 -27.04
C LYS A 75 -9.56 1.07 -27.41
N HIS A 76 -8.73 0.78 -26.43
CA HIS A 76 -7.29 0.55 -26.62
C HIS A 76 -6.78 -0.71 -25.95
N MET A 77 -7.66 -1.49 -25.31
CA MET A 77 -7.30 -2.73 -24.63
C MET A 77 -8.34 -3.84 -24.91
N ASP A 78 -9.12 -3.71 -25.98
CA ASP A 78 -10.12 -4.69 -26.42
C ASP A 78 -9.49 -6.02 -26.80
N ASP A 79 -8.30 -6.02 -27.40
CA ASP A 79 -7.53 -7.24 -27.69
C ASP A 79 -7.15 -8.01 -26.41
N TYR A 80 -6.95 -7.32 -25.28
CA TYR A 80 -6.59 -7.95 -24.00
C TYR A 80 -7.83 -8.32 -23.17
N PHE A 81 -8.94 -7.63 -23.36
CA PHE A 81 -10.17 -7.79 -22.58
C PHE A 81 -11.39 -7.84 -23.51
N PRO A 82 -11.56 -8.94 -24.27
CA PRO A 82 -12.62 -9.03 -25.31
C PRO A 82 -14.04 -9.05 -24.70
N ASP A 83 -14.18 -9.57 -23.48
CA ASP A 83 -15.48 -9.75 -22.83
C ASP A 83 -15.80 -8.66 -21.77
N LEU A 84 -15.56 -7.39 -22.12
CA LEU A 84 -15.83 -6.28 -21.21
C LEU A 84 -17.31 -6.23 -20.80
N VAL A 85 -17.53 -6.04 -19.52
CA VAL A 85 -18.88 -5.81 -18.95
C VAL A 85 -19.19 -4.31 -18.87
N SER A 86 -20.44 -3.93 -18.60
CA SER A 86 -20.77 -2.53 -18.35
C SER A 86 -19.97 -1.96 -17.17
N TYR A 87 -19.71 -0.65 -17.19
CA TYR A 87 -18.97 0.01 -16.10
C TYR A 87 -19.58 -0.23 -14.71
N ASN A 88 -20.92 -0.21 -14.60
CA ASN A 88 -21.59 -0.49 -13.33
C ASN A 88 -21.31 -1.92 -12.85
N ARG A 89 -21.35 -2.88 -13.78
CA ARG A 89 -21.04 -4.27 -13.47
C ARG A 89 -19.58 -4.46 -13.09
N PHE A 90 -18.66 -3.77 -13.77
CA PHE A 90 -17.24 -3.75 -13.41
C PHE A 90 -17.03 -3.25 -11.98
N VAL A 91 -17.68 -2.14 -11.58
CA VAL A 91 -17.60 -1.60 -10.20
C VAL A 91 -18.16 -2.59 -9.15
N GLU A 92 -19.18 -3.37 -9.50
CA GLU A 92 -19.68 -4.44 -8.64
C GLU A 92 -18.66 -5.58 -8.49
N LEU A 93 -18.04 -5.99 -9.59
CA LEU A 93 -17.04 -7.05 -9.61
C LEU A 93 -15.79 -6.69 -8.80
N GLN A 94 -15.39 -5.43 -8.76
CA GLN A 94 -14.28 -4.97 -7.94
C GLN A 94 -14.40 -5.42 -6.48
N LYS A 95 -15.61 -5.42 -5.91
CA LYS A 95 -15.83 -5.83 -4.52
C LYS A 95 -15.41 -7.28 -4.27
N SER A 96 -15.62 -8.16 -5.25
CA SER A 96 -15.28 -9.58 -5.14
C SER A 96 -13.78 -9.88 -5.21
N VAL A 97 -12.99 -8.93 -5.73
CA VAL A 97 -11.53 -9.11 -5.91
C VAL A 97 -10.68 -8.35 -4.89
N ILE A 98 -11.28 -7.57 -3.98
CA ILE A 98 -10.53 -6.83 -2.95
C ILE A 98 -9.74 -7.79 -2.07
N GLN A 99 -10.39 -8.84 -1.55
CA GLN A 99 -9.75 -9.82 -0.68
C GLN A 99 -8.61 -10.58 -1.39
N PRO A 100 -8.83 -11.24 -2.55
CA PRO A 100 -7.73 -11.90 -3.23
C PRO A 100 -6.61 -10.95 -3.64
N LEU A 101 -6.90 -9.72 -4.07
CA LEU A 101 -5.87 -8.74 -4.39
C LEU A 101 -5.05 -8.32 -3.14
N ALA A 102 -5.70 -8.20 -1.98
CA ALA A 102 -4.99 -7.94 -0.72
C ALA A 102 -4.09 -9.10 -0.31
N VAL A 103 -4.53 -10.34 -0.49
CA VAL A 103 -3.72 -11.55 -0.24
C VAL A 103 -2.55 -11.59 -1.23
N TYR A 104 -2.79 -11.36 -2.53
CA TYR A 104 -1.74 -11.26 -3.53
C TYR A 104 -0.67 -10.24 -3.13
N LEU A 105 -1.10 -9.03 -2.76
CA LEU A 105 -0.18 -7.97 -2.31
C LEU A 105 0.67 -8.42 -1.12
N LYS A 106 0.06 -9.06 -0.12
CA LYS A 106 0.77 -9.54 1.08
C LYS A 106 1.75 -10.67 0.80
N LEU A 107 1.48 -11.54 -0.16
CA LEU A 107 2.32 -12.70 -0.47
C LEU A 107 3.41 -12.38 -1.51
N TYR A 108 3.08 -11.60 -2.53
CA TYR A 108 3.94 -11.41 -3.71
C TYR A 108 4.33 -9.95 -3.96
N GLY A 109 3.50 -8.97 -3.54
CA GLY A 109 3.73 -7.56 -3.83
C GLY A 109 4.62 -6.86 -2.80
N LEU A 110 4.74 -7.37 -1.58
CA LEU A 110 5.57 -6.77 -0.54
C LEU A 110 7.03 -7.20 -0.66
N GLY A 111 7.94 -6.26 -0.39
CA GLY A 111 9.37 -6.51 -0.32
C GLY A 111 9.79 -7.20 0.97
N LYS A 112 10.98 -7.79 0.97
CA LYS A 112 11.58 -8.39 2.16
C LYS A 112 12.36 -7.32 2.94
N CYS A 113 12.38 -7.46 4.27
CA CYS A 113 13.25 -6.66 5.12
C CYS A 113 14.72 -6.97 4.80
N SER A 114 15.55 -5.94 4.69
CA SER A 114 16.99 -6.03 4.44
C SER A 114 17.84 -5.83 5.71
N GLY A 115 17.21 -5.72 6.88
CA GLY A 115 17.85 -5.28 8.13
C GLY A 115 17.88 -3.74 8.28
N ILE A 116 17.48 -3.01 7.23
CA ILE A 116 17.36 -1.55 7.21
C ILE A 116 15.98 -1.19 6.71
N SER A 117 15.19 -0.55 7.54
CA SER A 117 13.83 -0.16 7.22
C SER A 117 13.57 1.30 7.58
N PHE A 118 12.64 1.92 6.86
CA PHE A 118 12.19 3.29 7.08
C PHE A 118 10.68 3.28 7.32
N ILE A 119 10.24 3.99 8.35
CA ILE A 119 8.82 4.10 8.68
C ILE A 119 8.35 5.54 8.57
N ASP A 120 7.16 5.70 8.02
CA ASP A 120 6.45 6.97 7.98
C ASP A 120 4.93 6.76 7.90
N SER A 121 4.16 7.79 8.21
CA SER A 121 2.72 7.81 8.00
C SER A 121 2.34 8.94 7.04
N THR A 122 1.39 8.66 6.16
CA THR A 122 0.87 9.67 5.25
C THR A 122 -0.64 9.76 5.32
N ALA A 123 -1.18 10.99 5.26
CA ALA A 123 -2.62 11.22 5.26
C ALA A 123 -3.26 10.74 3.96
N LEU A 124 -4.40 10.06 4.07
CA LEU A 124 -5.29 9.73 2.96
C LEU A 124 -6.60 10.50 3.17
N LYS A 125 -6.74 11.63 2.48
CA LYS A 125 -7.90 12.52 2.59
C LYS A 125 -9.07 11.94 1.81
N VAL A 126 -10.24 11.82 2.43
CA VAL A 126 -11.46 11.35 1.75
C VAL A 126 -12.39 12.49 1.32
N CYS A 127 -12.31 13.62 2.01
CA CYS A 127 -12.93 14.88 1.61
C CYS A 127 -12.26 16.05 2.33
N HIS A 128 -12.62 17.28 1.95
CA HIS A 128 -12.22 18.46 2.70
C HIS A 128 -12.79 18.43 4.13
N TYR A 129 -12.01 18.74 5.15
CA TYR A 129 -12.38 18.57 6.55
C TYR A 129 -13.67 19.33 6.96
N LYS A 130 -13.99 20.49 6.34
CA LYS A 130 -15.26 21.20 6.56
C LYS A 130 -16.49 20.44 6.08
N ARG A 131 -16.32 19.41 5.24
CA ARG A 131 -17.40 18.59 4.69
C ARG A 131 -17.57 17.25 5.41
N GLU A 132 -16.91 17.03 6.54
CA GLU A 132 -16.95 15.76 7.28
C GLU A 132 -18.38 15.35 7.62
N LYS A 133 -19.20 16.29 8.13
CA LYS A 133 -20.61 16.06 8.51
C LYS A 133 -21.51 15.71 7.30
N GLN A 134 -21.13 16.15 6.11
CA GLN A 134 -21.87 15.88 4.87
C GLN A 134 -21.45 14.54 4.23
N ASN A 135 -20.31 13.99 4.63
CA ASN A 135 -19.75 12.77 4.05
C ASN A 135 -20.33 11.53 4.74
N LYS A 136 -21.51 11.10 4.27
CA LYS A 136 -22.20 9.91 4.81
C LYS A 136 -21.43 8.59 4.58
N VAL A 137 -20.58 8.53 3.53
CA VAL A 137 -19.87 7.29 3.13
C VAL A 137 -18.84 6.86 4.17
N PHE A 138 -18.15 7.82 4.78
CA PHE A 138 -17.05 7.57 5.73
C PHE A 138 -17.40 7.95 7.17
N GLN A 139 -18.66 8.30 7.43
CA GLN A 139 -19.13 8.64 8.77
C GLN A 139 -18.93 7.46 9.73
N GLY A 140 -18.30 7.72 10.88
CA GLY A 140 -17.95 6.70 11.88
C GLY A 140 -16.75 5.82 11.53
N ILE A 141 -16.31 5.81 10.26
CA ILE A 141 -15.17 5.02 9.78
C ILE A 141 -13.91 5.87 9.70
N ALA A 142 -13.99 7.06 9.10
CA ALA A 142 -12.90 8.03 9.03
C ALA A 142 -12.96 9.00 10.22
N GLU A 143 -11.84 9.68 10.47
CA GLU A 143 -11.73 10.68 11.53
C GLU A 143 -10.99 11.93 11.05
N LYS A 144 -11.15 13.03 11.81
CA LYS A 144 -10.46 14.28 11.57
C LYS A 144 -9.13 14.30 12.32
N SER A 145 -8.10 14.83 11.70
CA SER A 145 -6.80 15.01 12.31
C SER A 145 -6.10 16.26 11.76
N TYR A 146 -5.07 16.67 12.45
CA TYR A 146 -4.21 17.79 12.05
C TYR A 146 -2.84 17.23 11.60
N GLY A 147 -2.42 17.60 10.41
CA GLY A 147 -1.12 17.21 9.86
C GLY A 147 -0.32 18.44 9.43
N THR A 148 0.84 18.23 8.84
CA THR A 148 1.74 19.29 8.35
C THR A 148 1.05 20.27 7.39
N LEU A 149 0.09 19.81 6.62
CA LEU A 149 -0.70 20.61 5.67
C LEU A 149 -2.04 21.10 6.23
N GLY A 150 -2.21 21.08 7.56
CA GLY A 150 -3.43 21.52 8.23
C GLY A 150 -4.43 20.38 8.50
N TRP A 151 -5.69 20.76 8.75
CA TRP A 151 -6.75 19.82 9.06
C TRP A 151 -7.14 18.96 7.86
N PHE A 152 -7.35 17.68 8.10
CA PHE A 152 -7.89 16.73 7.11
C PHE A 152 -8.89 15.76 7.76
N TYR A 153 -9.77 15.19 6.94
CA TYR A 153 -10.70 14.12 7.31
C TYR A 153 -10.42 12.90 6.46
N GLY A 154 -10.18 11.76 7.09
CA GLY A 154 -9.82 10.54 6.37
C GLY A 154 -9.10 9.50 7.22
N PHE A 155 -8.04 8.96 6.65
CA PHE A 155 -7.24 7.87 7.20
C PHE A 155 -5.76 8.26 7.22
N LYS A 156 -4.95 7.48 7.94
CA LYS A 156 -3.49 7.43 7.80
C LYS A 156 -3.08 6.10 7.19
N LEU A 157 -2.20 6.17 6.23
CA LEU A 157 -1.47 5.02 5.70
C LEU A 157 -0.09 5.02 6.35
N HIS A 158 0.16 4.03 7.19
CA HIS A 158 1.47 3.78 7.78
C HIS A 158 2.21 2.82 6.86
N LEU A 159 3.44 3.16 6.50
CA LEU A 159 4.28 2.39 5.61
C LEU A 159 5.62 2.08 6.24
N VAL A 160 6.11 0.87 6.00
CA VAL A 160 7.49 0.51 6.20
C VAL A 160 8.10 0.15 4.85
N SER A 161 9.20 0.79 4.49
CA SER A 161 9.95 0.47 3.27
C SER A 161 11.38 0.05 3.61
N ASN A 162 11.99 -0.78 2.76
CA ASN A 162 13.41 -1.09 2.83
C ASN A 162 14.26 -0.04 2.09
N ASP A 163 15.57 -0.20 2.10
CA ASP A 163 16.55 0.66 1.42
C ASP A 163 16.45 0.64 -0.12
N LYS A 164 15.77 -0.37 -0.69
CA LYS A 164 15.44 -0.47 -2.12
C LYS A 164 14.09 0.18 -2.47
N GLY A 165 13.43 0.84 -1.51
CA GLY A 165 12.13 1.47 -1.68
C GLY A 165 10.96 0.51 -1.86
N GLN A 166 11.15 -0.77 -1.59
CA GLN A 166 10.05 -1.73 -1.59
C GLN A 166 9.25 -1.59 -0.28
N ILE A 167 7.94 -1.65 -0.38
CA ILE A 167 7.06 -1.65 0.81
C ILE A 167 7.19 -3.01 1.48
N VAL A 168 7.63 -3.03 2.74
CA VAL A 168 7.79 -4.24 3.55
C VAL A 168 6.47 -4.60 4.26
N ASP A 169 5.81 -3.60 4.83
CA ASP A 169 4.46 -3.72 5.36
C ASP A 169 3.72 -2.39 5.36
N PHE A 170 2.40 -2.44 5.52
CA PHE A 170 1.53 -1.28 5.60
C PHE A 170 0.35 -1.53 6.53
N LEU A 171 -0.16 -0.44 7.12
CA LEU A 171 -1.37 -0.45 7.93
C LEU A 171 -2.20 0.81 7.67
N ILE A 172 -3.52 0.66 7.62
CA ILE A 172 -4.46 1.77 7.49
C ILE A 172 -5.13 1.98 8.85
N THR A 173 -5.15 3.22 9.32
CA THR A 173 -5.83 3.60 10.57
C THR A 173 -6.72 4.81 10.34
N LYS A 174 -7.63 5.09 11.27
CA LYS A 174 -8.31 6.39 11.33
C LYS A 174 -7.28 7.51 11.47
N ALA A 175 -7.58 8.69 10.93
CA ALA A 175 -6.62 9.81 10.89
C ALA A 175 -6.12 10.27 12.27
N ASN A 176 -6.92 10.13 13.33
CA ASN A 176 -6.57 10.53 14.70
C ASN A 176 -5.70 9.54 15.47
N VAL A 177 -5.41 8.36 14.90
CA VAL A 177 -4.56 7.36 15.55
C VAL A 177 -3.10 7.83 15.58
N ASP A 178 -2.41 7.60 16.70
CA ASP A 178 -0.99 7.93 16.89
C ASP A 178 -0.10 7.15 15.90
N ASP A 179 0.93 7.80 15.36
CA ASP A 179 1.83 7.20 14.36
C ASP A 179 2.65 6.03 14.91
N ARG A 180 2.81 5.96 16.24
CA ARG A 180 3.48 4.86 16.93
C ARG A 180 2.60 3.61 17.10
N TYR A 181 1.28 3.74 16.89
CA TYR A 181 0.32 2.65 17.11
C TYR A 181 0.66 1.39 16.32
N PRO A 182 1.01 1.44 15.02
CA PRO A 182 1.34 0.24 14.25
C PRO A 182 2.53 -0.54 14.84
N LEU A 183 3.57 0.17 15.29
CA LEU A 183 4.75 -0.46 15.89
C LEU A 183 4.49 -1.12 17.24
N LYS A 184 3.35 -0.84 17.89
CA LYS A 184 2.92 -1.56 19.09
C LYS A 184 2.25 -2.89 18.77
N ASN A 185 1.88 -3.13 17.52
CA ASN A 185 1.24 -4.35 17.06
C ASN A 185 2.29 -5.29 16.45
N LYS A 186 2.51 -6.46 17.08
CA LYS A 186 3.49 -7.44 16.64
C LYS A 186 3.25 -7.90 15.19
N ASN A 187 2.01 -8.09 14.80
CA ASN A 187 1.67 -8.53 13.44
C ASN A 187 2.10 -7.54 12.34
N PHE A 188 2.33 -6.26 12.68
CA PHE A 188 2.80 -5.26 11.74
C PHE A 188 4.32 -5.28 11.56
N HIS A 189 5.06 -5.73 12.57
CA HIS A 189 6.52 -5.70 12.54
C HIS A 189 7.20 -7.08 12.66
N ASP A 190 6.42 -8.17 12.64
CA ASP A 190 6.94 -9.54 12.71
C ASP A 190 7.93 -9.90 11.59
N LYS A 191 7.79 -9.25 10.43
CA LYS A 191 8.67 -9.40 9.26
C LYS A 191 9.85 -8.44 9.25
N ILE A 192 9.95 -7.56 10.25
CA ILE A 192 10.98 -6.53 10.34
C ILE A 192 12.03 -6.98 11.35
N PHE A 193 13.29 -6.80 11.00
CA PHE A 193 14.44 -7.05 11.88
C PHE A 193 15.53 -5.99 11.63
N GLY A 194 16.49 -5.90 12.56
CA GLY A 194 17.60 -4.96 12.46
C GLY A 194 17.20 -3.53 12.83
N LYS A 195 17.48 -2.56 12.00
CA LYS A 195 17.26 -1.13 12.30
C LYS A 195 16.07 -0.56 11.55
N ILE A 196 15.20 0.16 12.25
CA ILE A 196 14.10 0.93 11.68
C ILE A 196 14.30 2.43 11.95
N TYR A 197 14.28 3.23 10.90
CA TYR A 197 14.52 4.67 10.94
C TYR A 197 13.20 5.42 10.83
N GLY A 198 12.83 6.14 11.90
CA GLY A 198 11.62 6.96 11.97
C GLY A 198 11.91 8.44 12.17
N ASP A 199 10.87 9.26 12.09
CA ASP A 199 10.96 10.66 12.48
C ASP A 199 10.88 10.84 14.01
N LYS A 200 10.90 12.10 14.49
CA LYS A 200 10.80 12.41 15.92
C LYS A 200 9.45 12.06 16.54
N GLY A 201 8.42 11.83 15.73
CA GLY A 201 7.09 11.43 16.17
C GLY A 201 7.08 10.02 16.76
N TYR A 202 8.02 9.16 16.33
CA TYR A 202 8.14 7.78 16.83
C TYR A 202 8.92 7.66 18.16
N LEU A 203 9.40 8.78 18.73
CA LEU A 203 10.08 8.76 20.03
C LEU A 203 9.17 8.27 21.15
N GLY A 204 9.63 7.28 21.90
CA GLY A 204 8.96 6.73 23.08
C GLY A 204 9.81 5.65 23.72
N LYS A 205 10.09 5.77 25.04
CA LYS A 205 10.90 4.80 25.77
C LYS A 205 10.27 3.41 25.71
N ASP A 206 9.00 3.31 26.07
CA ASP A 206 8.27 2.02 26.09
C ASP A 206 8.22 1.36 24.71
N LEU A 207 8.09 2.16 23.64
CA LEU A 207 8.12 1.65 22.27
C LEU A 207 9.52 1.13 21.89
N PHE A 208 10.57 1.88 22.27
CA PHE A 208 11.94 1.48 22.03
C PHE A 208 12.27 0.15 22.74
N ASP A 209 11.94 0.05 24.04
CA ASP A 209 12.22 -1.13 24.84
C ASP A 209 11.49 -2.37 24.29
N LYS A 210 10.22 -2.19 23.91
CA LYS A 210 9.41 -3.26 23.29
C LYS A 210 10.01 -3.76 21.97
N LEU A 211 10.33 -2.86 21.05
CA LEU A 211 10.88 -3.21 19.74
C LEU A 211 12.27 -3.85 19.88
N PHE A 212 13.06 -3.41 20.85
CA PHE A 212 14.38 -3.98 21.12
C PHE A 212 14.29 -5.44 21.52
N VAL A 213 13.30 -5.81 22.36
CA VAL A 213 13.03 -7.22 22.74
C VAL A 213 12.64 -8.05 21.50
N ASP A 214 11.92 -7.45 20.55
CA ASP A 214 11.53 -8.10 19.27
C ASP A 214 12.67 -8.09 18.22
N GLY A 215 13.90 -7.69 18.58
CA GLY A 215 15.07 -7.65 17.68
C GLY A 215 15.09 -6.47 16.72
N ILE A 216 14.33 -5.42 17.01
CA ILE A 216 14.22 -4.22 16.16
C ILE A 216 14.82 -3.02 16.91
N HIS A 217 15.81 -2.39 16.32
CA HIS A 217 16.43 -1.19 16.87
C HIS A 217 15.83 0.07 16.24
N LEU A 218 14.97 0.76 16.97
CA LEU A 218 14.35 2.02 16.51
C LEU A 218 15.37 3.17 16.60
N VAL A 219 15.66 3.80 15.47
CA VAL A 219 16.59 4.93 15.36
C VAL A 219 15.82 6.17 14.92
N THR A 220 15.88 7.23 15.74
CA THR A 220 15.19 8.50 15.45
C THR A 220 16.11 9.69 15.74
N LYS A 221 15.80 10.84 15.12
CA LYS A 221 16.43 12.10 15.53
C LYS A 221 15.93 12.52 16.91
N LEU A 222 16.84 12.87 17.82
CA LEU A 222 16.50 13.36 19.15
C LEU A 222 15.84 14.75 19.07
N ARG A 223 14.99 15.08 20.05
CA ARG A 223 14.48 16.45 20.26
C ARG A 223 15.59 17.33 20.84
N LYS A 224 15.52 18.65 20.62
CA LYS A 224 16.54 19.61 21.07
C LYS A 224 16.85 19.55 22.58
N ASN A 225 15.87 19.22 23.39
CA ASN A 225 15.92 19.15 24.86
C ASN A 225 16.25 17.74 25.42
N MET A 226 16.61 16.78 24.55
CA MET A 226 17.01 15.45 25.02
C MET A 226 18.54 15.35 25.09
N LYS A 227 19.04 14.57 26.07
CA LYS A 227 20.48 14.26 26.18
C LYS A 227 20.97 13.66 24.86
N LYS A 228 22.06 14.22 24.34
CA LYS A 228 22.69 13.71 23.11
C LYS A 228 23.17 12.28 23.32
N LYS A 229 22.63 11.33 22.59
CA LYS A 229 23.15 9.97 22.49
C LYS A 229 24.09 9.92 21.27
N ALA A 230 25.26 9.35 21.44
CA ALA A 230 26.16 9.13 20.31
C ALA A 230 25.47 8.18 19.32
N LEU A 231 25.19 8.66 18.12
CA LEU A 231 24.72 7.86 17.01
C LEU A 231 25.90 7.36 16.21
N ASP A 232 25.88 6.10 15.82
CA ASP A 232 26.81 5.55 14.88
C ASP A 232 26.86 6.34 13.57
N PHE A 233 28.00 6.32 12.88
CA PHE A 233 28.18 7.05 11.61
C PHE A 233 27.14 6.62 10.57
N MET A 234 26.90 5.32 10.43
CA MET A 234 25.90 4.79 9.50
C MET A 234 24.48 5.20 9.87
N ASP A 235 24.14 5.24 11.16
CA ASP A 235 22.83 5.70 11.62
C ASP A 235 22.58 7.17 11.25
N LYS A 236 23.61 8.01 11.32
CA LYS A 236 23.50 9.41 10.86
C LYS A 236 23.25 9.50 9.36
N ILE A 237 23.87 8.63 8.55
CA ILE A 237 23.63 8.57 7.11
C ILE A 237 22.19 8.12 6.83
N TYR A 238 21.71 7.02 7.42
CA TYR A 238 20.37 6.51 7.20
C TYR A 238 19.28 7.46 7.67
N LEU A 239 19.48 8.16 8.80
CA LEU A 239 18.57 9.21 9.25
C LEU A 239 18.47 10.40 8.28
N ARG A 240 19.55 10.72 7.55
CA ARG A 240 19.51 11.71 6.46
C ARG A 240 18.81 11.16 5.22
N LYS A 241 19.00 9.86 4.93
CA LYS A 241 18.39 9.16 3.79
C LYS A 241 16.93 8.73 4.04
N ARG A 242 16.38 8.97 5.22
CA ARG A 242 14.97 8.70 5.53
C ARG A 242 13.99 9.32 4.52
N ALA A 243 14.40 10.37 3.82
CA ALA A 243 13.61 10.96 2.72
C ALA A 243 13.20 9.94 1.63
N ILE A 244 13.79 8.74 1.61
CA ILE A 244 13.34 7.65 0.71
C ILE A 244 11.87 7.30 0.95
N ILE A 245 11.42 7.20 2.22
CA ILE A 245 10.02 6.86 2.52
C ILE A 245 9.06 7.99 2.10
N GLU A 246 9.53 9.24 2.16
CA GLU A 246 8.78 10.40 1.65
C GLU A 246 8.62 10.31 0.12
N SER A 247 9.69 9.88 -0.59
CA SER A 247 9.63 9.62 -2.03
C SER A 247 8.72 8.44 -2.38
N VAL A 248 8.70 7.38 -1.56
CA VAL A 248 7.75 6.26 -1.71
C VAL A 248 6.31 6.77 -1.57
N ASN A 249 6.04 7.58 -0.54
CA ASN A 249 4.73 8.21 -0.33
C ASN A 249 4.33 9.11 -1.50
N ASP A 250 5.28 9.88 -2.06
CA ASP A 250 5.04 10.74 -3.22
C ASP A 250 4.67 9.93 -4.47
N VAL A 251 5.41 8.88 -4.78
CA VAL A 251 5.09 7.97 -5.90
C VAL A 251 3.71 7.34 -5.73
N LEU A 252 3.36 6.88 -4.52
CA LEU A 252 2.05 6.31 -4.25
C LEU A 252 0.92 7.33 -4.47
N LYS A 253 1.09 8.57 -4.03
CA LYS A 253 0.06 9.62 -4.17
C LYS A 253 -0.02 10.20 -5.57
N ASN A 254 1.11 10.52 -6.19
CA ASN A 254 1.17 11.31 -7.42
C ASN A 254 1.31 10.47 -8.68
N THR A 255 1.97 9.29 -8.59
CA THR A 255 2.05 8.36 -9.71
C THR A 255 0.93 7.32 -9.64
N CYS A 256 0.82 6.59 -8.52
CA CYS A 256 -0.22 5.58 -8.35
C CYS A 256 -1.60 6.18 -7.95
N GLN A 257 -1.71 7.47 -7.70
CA GLN A 257 -2.97 8.19 -7.46
C GLN A 257 -3.86 7.60 -6.35
N ILE A 258 -3.26 7.03 -5.27
CA ILE A 258 -4.00 6.33 -4.22
C ILE A 258 -4.92 7.24 -3.38
N GLU A 259 -4.62 8.54 -3.32
CA GLU A 259 -5.40 9.54 -2.56
C GLU A 259 -6.57 10.09 -3.39
N HIS A 260 -6.67 9.71 -4.65
CA HIS A 260 -7.66 10.27 -5.57
C HIS A 260 -9.01 9.61 -5.35
N SER A 261 -9.93 10.28 -4.64
CA SER A 261 -11.08 9.57 -4.17
C SER A 261 -12.38 10.38 -4.16
N ARG A 262 -13.25 10.04 -5.08
CA ARG A 262 -14.69 10.23 -4.92
C ARG A 262 -15.36 8.86 -4.77
N HIS A 263 -14.90 8.07 -3.81
CA HIS A 263 -15.48 6.75 -3.57
C HIS A 263 -16.87 6.85 -2.97
N ARG A 264 -17.79 6.03 -3.48
CA ARG A 264 -19.17 5.94 -3.00
C ARG A 264 -19.37 4.83 -1.97
N SER A 265 -18.32 4.10 -1.61
CA SER A 265 -18.32 3.09 -0.55
C SER A 265 -16.91 2.91 0.01
N PHE A 266 -16.83 2.47 1.26
CA PHE A 266 -15.55 2.12 1.90
C PHE A 266 -14.84 0.98 1.16
N ASN A 267 -15.57 -0.04 0.70
CA ASN A 267 -14.97 -1.14 -0.05
C ASN A 267 -14.29 -0.65 -1.34
N ASN A 268 -14.91 0.28 -2.08
CA ASN A 268 -14.29 0.82 -3.30
C ASN A 268 -13.04 1.66 -2.96
N PHE A 269 -13.04 2.39 -1.84
CA PHE A 269 -11.85 3.07 -1.34
C PHE A 269 -10.74 2.07 -1.02
N LEU A 270 -11.05 1.01 -0.27
CA LEU A 270 -10.09 -0.02 0.10
C LEU A 270 -9.54 -0.74 -1.14
N GLY A 271 -10.42 -1.12 -2.08
CA GLY A 271 -10.01 -1.76 -3.34
C GLY A 271 -9.08 -0.87 -4.17
N ASN A 272 -9.39 0.43 -4.27
CA ASN A 272 -8.52 1.40 -4.95
C ASN A 272 -7.15 1.51 -4.27
N LEU A 273 -7.11 1.57 -2.95
CA LEU A 273 -5.84 1.64 -2.20
C LEU A 273 -5.00 0.37 -2.38
N ILE A 274 -5.60 -0.80 -2.23
CA ILE A 274 -4.89 -2.08 -2.41
C ILE A 274 -4.39 -2.21 -3.86
N ALA A 275 -5.19 -1.85 -4.85
CA ALA A 275 -4.77 -1.86 -6.25
C ALA A 275 -3.62 -0.88 -6.52
N GLY A 276 -3.63 0.31 -5.90
CA GLY A 276 -2.52 1.27 -5.99
C GLY A 276 -1.23 0.78 -5.34
N LEU A 277 -1.31 0.13 -4.17
CA LEU A 277 -0.16 -0.50 -3.52
C LEU A 277 0.38 -1.68 -4.36
N THR A 278 -0.52 -2.48 -4.96
CA THR A 278 -0.15 -3.55 -5.88
C THR A 278 0.51 -2.98 -7.14
N ALA A 279 -0.02 -1.90 -7.70
CA ALA A 279 0.59 -1.21 -8.84
C ALA A 279 2.01 -0.73 -8.51
N TYR A 280 2.21 -0.16 -7.32
CA TYR A 280 3.55 0.22 -6.87
C TYR A 280 4.53 -0.96 -6.86
N SER A 281 4.09 -2.17 -6.50
CA SER A 281 4.95 -3.36 -6.50
C SER A 281 5.45 -3.70 -7.91
N PHE A 282 4.66 -3.45 -8.95
CA PHE A 282 5.01 -3.68 -10.35
C PHE A 282 5.86 -2.57 -11.00
N LEU A 283 6.11 -1.44 -10.31
CA LEU A 283 7.01 -0.40 -10.84
C LEU A 283 8.43 -0.93 -10.97
N GLU A 284 9.03 -0.75 -12.14
CA GLU A 284 10.42 -1.15 -12.42
C GLU A 284 11.43 -0.31 -11.63
N LYS A 285 11.18 1.00 -11.58
CA LYS A 285 12.03 1.93 -10.84
C LYS A 285 11.33 2.38 -9.57
N LYS A 286 11.94 2.05 -8.43
CA LYS A 286 11.52 2.50 -7.11
C LYS A 286 12.55 3.46 -6.52
N PRO A 287 12.15 4.42 -5.66
CA PRO A 287 13.11 5.20 -4.89
C PRO A 287 14.08 4.27 -4.16
N SER A 288 15.39 4.48 -4.28
CA SER A 288 16.38 3.61 -3.64
C SER A 288 17.56 4.39 -3.10
N ILE A 289 18.22 3.86 -2.07
CA ILE A 289 19.42 4.46 -1.48
C ILE A 289 20.65 3.84 -2.12
N LYS A 290 21.46 4.66 -2.77
CA LYS A 290 22.78 4.28 -3.29
C LYS A 290 23.83 4.57 -2.23
N ILE A 291 24.21 3.56 -1.44
CA ILE A 291 25.15 3.71 -0.32
C ILE A 291 26.62 3.74 -0.79
N GLN A 292 26.94 3.08 -1.90
CA GLN A 292 28.30 2.99 -2.45
C GLN A 292 29.02 4.35 -2.61
N ARG A 293 28.27 5.45 -2.71
CA ARG A 293 28.85 6.82 -2.79
C ARG A 293 29.38 7.35 -1.45
N PHE A 294 29.12 6.68 -0.33
CA PHE A 294 29.41 7.15 1.03
C PHE A 294 30.43 6.28 1.76
N LEU A 295 30.72 5.10 1.24
CA LEU A 295 31.82 4.30 1.73
C LEU A 295 33.12 4.91 1.16
N PRO A 296 34.11 5.30 1.99
CA PRO A 296 35.43 5.61 1.48
C PRO A 296 35.90 4.39 0.68
N ASN A 297 36.52 4.61 -0.47
CA ASN A 297 37.24 3.58 -1.21
C ASN A 297 38.27 2.96 -0.27
N ILE A 298 37.87 1.95 0.49
CA ILE A 298 38.80 1.08 1.20
C ILE A 298 39.36 0.19 0.09
N GLY A 299 40.43 0.68 -0.52
CA GLY A 299 41.22 -0.12 -1.43
C GLY A 299 41.72 -1.34 -0.65
N ILE A 300 41.12 -2.48 -0.95
CA ILE A 300 41.71 -3.76 -0.60
C ILE A 300 42.77 -3.98 -1.67
N SER A 301 44.02 -3.62 -1.31
CA SER A 301 45.21 -4.03 -2.02
C SER A 301 45.52 -5.47 -1.68
#